data_f8f63bc6fab7e079ba18969822dbdf22
#
_entry.id   f8f63bc6fab7e079ba18969822dbdf22
#
_cell.length_a   1.000
_cell.length_b   1.000
_cell.length_c   1.000
_cell.angle_alpha   90.00
_cell.angle_beta   90.00
_cell.angle_gamma   90.00
#
_symmetry.space_group_name_H-M   'P 1'
#
loop_
_entity.id
_entity.type
_entity.pdbx_description
1 polymer ?
#
loop_
_entity_poly.entity_id
_entity_poly.type
_entity_poly.pdbx_seq_one_letter_code
_entity_poly.pdbx_strand_id
1 'polypeptide(L)' 'MTIQEYKEKIIHTIEEMEAEHHIKVERIEIDTEVADLGYGNYSTSRDFKMLVK' A
#
# COMPACT_ATOMS: atom_id res chain seq x y z
N MET A 1 10.65 9.54 10.59
CA MET A 1 9.94 9.98 9.37
C MET A 1 8.50 10.34 9.71
N THR A 2 8.00 11.41 9.13
CA THR A 2 6.61 11.81 9.27
C THR A 2 5.71 10.99 8.34
N ILE A 3 4.40 11.05 8.57
CA ILE A 3 3.44 10.39 7.69
C ILE A 3 3.55 10.95 6.27
N GLN A 4 3.77 12.26 6.14
CA GLN A 4 3.94 12.90 4.84
C GLN A 4 5.16 12.37 4.08
N GLU A 5 6.27 12.16 4.78
CA GLU A 5 7.48 11.60 4.17
C GLU A 5 7.25 10.17 3.70
N TYR A 6 6.50 9.36 4.46
CA TYR A 6 6.13 8.00 4.05
C TYR A 6 5.24 8.03 2.81
N LYS A 7 4.28 8.94 2.74
CA LYS A 7 3.42 9.09 1.57
C LYS A 7 4.23 9.42 0.32
N GLU A 8 5.16 10.35 0.44
CA GLU A 8 6.03 10.72 -0.67
C GLU A 8 6.89 9.56 -1.16
N LYS A 9 7.40 8.77 -0.22
CA LYS A 9 8.19 7.59 -0.53
C LYS A 9 7.37 6.54 -1.28
N ILE A 10 6.12 6.32 -0.88
CA ILE A 10 5.21 5.39 -1.54
C ILE A 10 4.91 5.87 -2.96
N ILE A 11 4.61 7.16 -3.13
CA ILE A 11 4.36 7.76 -4.45
C ILE A 11 5.56 7.58 -5.36
N HIS A 12 6.76 7.84 -4.84
CA HIS A 12 7.99 7.69 -5.60
C HIS A 12 8.22 6.25 -6.05
N THR A 13 7.92 5.29 -5.18
CA THR A 13 8.02 3.86 -5.49
C THR A 13 7.06 3.47 -6.62
N ILE A 14 5.84 4.01 -6.59
CA ILE A 14 4.84 3.79 -7.65
C ILE A 14 5.35 4.34 -8.98
N GLU A 15 5.92 5.54 -8.96
CA GLU A 15 6.46 6.17 -10.17
C GLU A 15 7.62 5.37 -10.77
N GLU A 16 8.48 4.81 -9.93
CA GLU A 16 9.57 3.94 -10.37
C GLU A 16 9.03 2.69 -11.06
N MET A 17 8.00 2.07 -10.47
CA MET A 17 7.38 0.89 -11.05
C MET A 17 6.71 1.20 -12.39
N GLU A 18 6.03 2.33 -12.49
CA GLU A 18 5.40 2.77 -13.74
C GLU A 18 6.44 2.94 -14.85
N ALA A 19 7.56 3.55 -14.53
CA ALA A 19 8.64 3.77 -15.50
C ALA A 19 9.29 2.45 -15.92
N GLU A 20 9.51 1.55 -14.97
CA GLU A 20 10.16 0.26 -15.24
C GLU A 20 9.31 -0.67 -16.10
N HIS A 21 8.02 -0.71 -15.86
CA HIS A 21 7.10 -1.62 -16.56
C HIS A 21 6.30 -0.96 -17.67
N HIS A 22 6.49 0.33 -17.90
CA HIS A 22 5.74 1.09 -18.91
C HIS A 22 4.23 1.00 -18.73
N ILE A 23 3.78 1.10 -17.49
CA ILE A 23 2.37 1.07 -17.12
C ILE A 23 1.97 2.36 -16.42
N LYS A 24 0.67 2.55 -16.29
CA LYS A 24 0.11 3.67 -15.53
C LYS A 24 -0.80 3.12 -14.45
N VAL A 25 -0.53 3.46 -13.21
CA VAL A 25 -1.37 3.07 -12.09
C VAL A 25 -2.52 4.08 -11.97
N GLU A 26 -3.75 3.61 -12.13
CA GLU A 26 -4.93 4.46 -12.03
C GLU A 26 -5.47 4.52 -10.61
N ARG A 27 -5.43 3.40 -9.91
CA ARG A 27 -6.01 3.30 -8.57
C ARG A 27 -5.31 2.23 -7.76
N ILE A 28 -5.12 2.53 -6.49
CA ILE A 28 -4.59 1.58 -5.51
C ILE A 28 -5.59 1.54 -4.35
N GLU A 29 -5.98 0.33 -3.97
CA GLU A 29 -6.84 0.10 -2.80
C GLU A 29 -6.12 -0.84 -1.84
N ILE A 30 -6.09 -0.47 -0.59
CA ILE A 30 -5.51 -1.29 0.47
C ILE A 30 -6.56 -1.44 1.56
N ASP A 31 -7.03 -2.66 1.75
CA ASP A 31 -7.94 -3.00 2.83
C ASP A 31 -7.16 -3.67 3.95
N THR A 32 -7.30 -3.14 5.15
CA THR A 32 -6.61 -3.66 6.32
C THR A 32 -7.64 -4.20 7.31
N GLU A 33 -7.48 -5.44 7.72
CA GLU A 33 -8.28 -6.04 8.77
C GLU A 33 -7.39 -6.37 9.96
N VAL A 34 -7.84 -5.98 11.14
CA VAL A 34 -7.15 -6.28 12.38
C VAL A 34 -8.05 -7.20 13.20
N ALA A 35 -7.57 -8.41 13.46
CA ALA A 35 -8.26 -9.38 14.29
C ALA A 35 -7.63 -9.43 15.68
N ASP A 36 -8.45 -9.31 16.71
CA ASP A 36 -8.00 -9.43 18.09
C ASP A 36 -7.97 -10.92 18.46
N LEU A 37 -6.78 -11.43 18.76
CA LEU A 37 -6.57 -12.83 19.14
C LEU A 37 -6.65 -13.03 20.65
N GLY A 38 -6.87 -11.97 21.40
CA GLY A 38 -6.87 -12.01 22.87
C GLY A 38 -5.47 -11.83 23.46
N TYR A 39 -5.41 -11.60 24.76
CA TYR A 39 -4.15 -11.42 25.51
C TYR A 39 -3.25 -10.32 24.93
N GLY A 40 -3.84 -9.28 24.30
CA GLY A 40 -3.08 -8.21 23.70
C GLY A 40 -2.43 -8.55 22.35
N ASN A 41 -2.74 -9.69 21.78
CA ASN A 41 -2.24 -10.10 20.46
C ASN A 41 -3.21 -9.71 19.36
N TYR A 42 -2.66 -9.27 18.24
CA TYR A 42 -3.44 -8.86 17.08
C TYR A 42 -2.87 -9.52 15.83
N SER A 43 -3.76 -9.88 14.93
CA SER A 43 -3.39 -10.33 13.60
C SER A 43 -3.83 -9.27 12.60
N THR A 44 -2.93 -8.86 11.72
CA THR A 44 -3.22 -7.87 10.68
C THR A 44 -3.17 -8.52 9.32
N SER A 45 -4.24 -8.33 8.56
CA SER A 45 -4.35 -8.84 7.21
C SER A 45 -4.56 -7.66 6.27
N ARG A 46 -3.86 -7.66 5.14
CA ARG A 46 -4.00 -6.61 4.13
C ARG A 46 -4.30 -7.20 2.77
N ASP A 47 -5.29 -6.62 2.12
CA ASP A 47 -5.63 -6.95 0.74
C ASP A 47 -5.22 -5.75 -0.12
N PHE A 48 -4.34 -5.99 -1.07
CA PHE A 48 -3.80 -4.95 -1.93
C PHE A 48 -4.31 -5.14 -3.35
N LYS A 49 -5.00 -4.13 -3.86
CA LYS A 49 -5.53 -4.13 -5.22
C LYS A 49 -4.97 -2.96 -6.00
N MET A 50 -4.55 -3.22 -7.21
CA MET A 50 -4.00 -2.20 -8.08
C MET A 50 -4.64 -2.30 -9.45
N LEU A 51 -5.21 -1.18 -9.89
CA LEU A 51 -5.76 -1.06 -11.23
C LEU A 51 -4.72 -0.36 -12.11
N VAL A 52 -4.26 -1.05 -13.13
CA VAL A 52 -3.26 -0.51 -14.07
C VAL A 52 -3.84 -0.37 -15.46
N LYS A 53 -3.29 0.57 -16.19
CA LYS A 53 -3.74 0.87 -17.55
C LYS A 53 -2.68 0.49 -18.59
#